data_8286cd2ed377244fc0a7766254c6e4b0
#
_entry.id   8286cd2ed377244fc0a7766254c6e4b0
#
_cell.length_a   1.000
_cell.length_b   1.000
_cell.length_c   1.000
_cell.angle_alpha   90.00
_cell.angle_beta   90.00
_cell.angle_gamma   90.00
#
_symmetry.space_group_name_H-M   'P 1'
#
loop_
_entity.id
_entity.type
_entity.pdbx_description
1 polymer ?
#
loop_
_entity_poly.entity_id
_entity_poly.type
_entity_poly.pdbx_seq_one_letter_code
_entity_poly.pdbx_strand_id
1 'polypeptide(L)'
;MRALLIVDVQNDFCEGGSLAVDGARGVVRAINALLSGRHGYDHVVATKDYHVDPGTHFAAHPDYVDSWPRHCVAGTGGADFHPALDTDPIEAVFYKGAHEAAYSGFEGESDGVRLAEWLRARGVDEVDIVGIATDYCVRETAADAVREGFTTRVLVDLTAGGAPGSTEKALDEMRGR
;
A
#
# COMPACT_ATOMS: atom_id res chain seq x y z
N MET A 1 -18.92 -3.41 8.79
CA MET A 1 -18.52 -2.19 8.03
C MET A 1 -17.37 -2.51 7.10
N ARG A 2 -17.26 -1.76 6.03
CA ARG A 2 -16.23 -1.97 4.99
C ARG A 2 -15.28 -0.79 4.92
N ALA A 3 -13.98 -1.07 4.83
CA ALA A 3 -12.93 -0.06 4.64
C ALA A 3 -12.19 -0.26 3.31
N LEU A 4 -11.75 0.85 2.73
CA LEU A 4 -10.80 0.85 1.61
C LEU A 4 -9.41 1.12 2.16
N LEU A 5 -8.46 0.26 1.81
CA LEU A 5 -7.04 0.42 2.13
C LEU A 5 -6.29 0.84 0.87
N ILE A 6 -5.77 2.06 0.87
CA ILE A 6 -4.98 2.61 -0.25
C ILE A 6 -3.50 2.41 0.10
N VAL A 7 -2.84 1.48 -0.56
CA VAL A 7 -1.50 1.02 -0.21
C VAL A 7 -0.44 1.79 -1.01
N ASP A 8 0.39 2.54 -0.32
CA ASP A 8 1.66 3.11 -0.80
C ASP A 8 1.61 3.87 -2.14
N VAL A 9 0.58 4.68 -2.36
CA VAL A 9 0.48 5.52 -3.56
C VAL A 9 1.34 6.78 -3.39
N GLN A 10 2.65 6.57 -3.43
CA GLN A 10 3.68 7.56 -3.14
C GLN A 10 4.49 7.90 -4.39
N ASN A 11 5.08 9.10 -4.40
CA ASN A 11 5.83 9.60 -5.56
C ASN A 11 6.93 8.63 -6.04
N ASP A 12 7.70 8.05 -5.13
CA ASP A 12 8.80 7.15 -5.50
C ASP A 12 8.34 5.85 -6.15
N PHE A 13 7.10 5.44 -5.95
CA PHE A 13 6.53 4.26 -6.59
C PHE A 13 5.78 4.57 -7.89
N CYS A 14 5.63 5.84 -8.24
CA CYS A 14 4.97 6.26 -9.48
C CYS A 14 6.03 6.58 -10.54
N GLU A 15 5.59 6.69 -11.80
CA GLU A 15 6.49 7.01 -12.91
C GLU A 15 7.28 8.30 -12.61
N GLY A 16 8.59 8.26 -12.81
CA GLY A 16 9.52 9.33 -12.47
C GLY A 16 10.12 9.24 -11.07
N GLY A 17 9.66 8.34 -10.23
CA GLY A 17 10.21 8.10 -8.88
C GLY A 17 11.40 7.16 -8.88
N SER A 18 12.07 7.03 -7.73
CA SER A 18 13.30 6.21 -7.60
C SER A 18 13.04 4.70 -7.69
N LEU A 19 11.83 4.26 -7.42
CA LEU A 19 11.42 2.85 -7.51
C LEU A 19 10.09 2.76 -8.27
N ALA A 20 10.06 3.34 -9.47
CA ALA A 20 8.85 3.50 -10.25
C ALA A 20 8.22 2.18 -10.66
N VAL A 21 6.90 2.12 -10.56
CA VAL A 21 6.08 0.99 -10.99
C VAL A 21 5.24 1.42 -12.19
N ASP A 22 5.36 0.68 -13.29
CA ASP A 22 4.59 0.97 -14.50
C ASP A 22 3.09 0.84 -14.25
N GLY A 23 2.34 1.81 -14.74
CA GLY A 23 0.88 1.84 -14.58
C GLY A 23 0.41 2.53 -13.30
N ALA A 24 1.31 3.01 -12.44
CA ALA A 24 0.97 3.64 -11.17
C ALA A 24 0.07 4.88 -11.35
N ARG A 25 0.33 5.73 -12.34
CA ARG A 25 -0.53 6.90 -12.62
C ARG A 25 -1.95 6.50 -13.02
N GLY A 26 -2.08 5.40 -13.76
CA GLY A 26 -3.39 4.84 -14.09
C GLY A 26 -4.14 4.37 -12.85
N VAL A 27 -3.42 3.78 -11.90
CA VAL A 27 -3.97 3.38 -10.59
C VAL A 27 -4.46 4.60 -9.81
N VAL A 28 -3.68 5.67 -9.77
CA VAL A 28 -4.10 6.93 -9.12
C VAL A 28 -5.43 7.43 -9.69
N ARG A 29 -5.54 7.47 -11.02
CA ARG A 29 -6.80 7.89 -11.68
C ARG A 29 -7.96 6.97 -11.36
N ALA A 30 -7.73 5.66 -11.37
CA ALA A 30 -8.77 4.67 -11.05
C ALA A 30 -9.24 4.77 -9.60
N ILE A 31 -8.32 4.99 -8.66
CA ILE A 31 -8.66 5.20 -7.25
C ILE A 31 -9.48 6.48 -7.09
N ASN A 32 -9.08 7.58 -7.73
CA ASN A 32 -9.84 8.83 -7.68
C ASN A 32 -11.25 8.67 -8.23
N ALA A 33 -11.40 7.93 -9.33
CA ALA A 33 -12.72 7.62 -9.90
C ALA A 33 -13.59 6.84 -8.92
N LEU A 34 -13.02 5.85 -8.24
CA LEU A 34 -13.71 5.08 -7.20
C LEU A 34 -14.16 5.99 -6.05
N LEU A 35 -13.28 6.86 -5.56
CA LEU A 35 -13.54 7.73 -4.41
C LEU A 35 -14.53 8.86 -4.74
N SER A 36 -14.61 9.32 -5.99
CA SER A 36 -15.52 10.40 -6.42
C SER A 36 -16.98 9.96 -6.53
N GLY A 37 -17.24 8.63 -6.58
CA GLY A 37 -18.57 8.06 -6.68
C GLY A 37 -19.16 7.62 -5.36
N ARG A 38 -20.30 6.95 -5.43
CA ARG A 38 -20.89 6.26 -4.27
C ARG A 38 -20.20 4.91 -4.10
N HIS A 39 -19.13 4.89 -3.33
CA HIS A 39 -18.29 3.69 -3.19
C HIS A 39 -18.76 2.70 -2.12
N GLY A 40 -19.58 3.13 -1.17
CA GLY A 40 -20.08 2.26 -0.10
C GLY A 40 -19.08 1.94 0.99
N TYR A 41 -17.91 2.58 1.00
CA TYR A 41 -16.94 2.42 2.08
C TYR A 41 -17.30 3.29 3.27
N ASP A 42 -17.32 2.66 4.45
CA ASP A 42 -17.57 3.37 5.72
C ASP A 42 -16.31 4.12 6.17
N HIS A 43 -15.14 3.59 5.84
CA HIS A 43 -13.85 4.18 6.16
C HIS A 43 -12.89 4.05 4.97
N VAL A 44 -12.04 5.06 4.81
CA VAL A 44 -10.95 5.08 3.82
C VAL A 44 -9.67 5.42 4.56
N VAL A 45 -8.68 4.55 4.47
CA VAL A 45 -7.36 4.75 5.08
C VAL A 45 -6.26 4.47 4.06
N ALA A 46 -5.07 4.96 4.34
CA ALA A 46 -3.92 4.78 3.48
C ALA A 46 -2.69 4.34 4.24
N THR A 47 -1.74 3.74 3.54
CA THR A 47 -0.43 3.38 4.09
C THR A 47 0.67 4.13 3.36
N LYS A 48 1.79 4.34 4.05
CA LYS A 48 3.03 4.89 3.50
C LYS A 48 4.22 4.09 3.98
N ASP A 49 5.12 3.74 3.06
CA ASP A 49 6.51 3.50 3.42
C ASP A 49 7.12 4.81 3.90
N TYR A 50 7.79 4.76 5.04
CA TYR A 50 8.36 5.96 5.65
C TYR A 50 9.70 5.59 6.28
N HIS A 51 10.72 5.48 5.41
CA HIS A 51 12.02 4.94 5.78
C HIS A 51 12.92 6.01 6.40
N VAL A 52 13.42 5.75 7.59
CA VAL A 52 14.49 6.53 8.23
C VAL A 52 15.80 5.77 8.04
N ASP A 53 15.88 4.55 8.56
CA ASP A 53 17.01 3.63 8.38
C ASP A 53 16.50 2.19 8.34
N PRO A 54 16.09 1.68 7.17
CA PRO A 54 15.57 0.32 7.05
C PRO A 54 16.67 -0.74 6.92
N GLY A 55 17.93 -0.41 7.21
CA GLY A 55 19.04 -1.36 7.16
C GLY A 55 19.31 -1.87 5.74
N THR A 56 19.40 -3.19 5.59
CA THR A 56 19.70 -3.85 4.31
C THR A 56 18.59 -3.77 3.28
N HIS A 57 17.44 -3.25 3.63
CA HIS A 57 16.35 -2.95 2.68
C HIS A 57 16.82 -1.96 1.61
N PHE A 58 17.67 -1.01 1.97
CA PHE A 58 18.37 -0.14 1.04
C PHE A 58 19.75 -0.70 0.71
N ALA A 59 20.10 -0.77 -0.56
CA ALA A 59 21.41 -1.23 -1.01
C ALA A 59 21.91 -0.40 -2.20
N ALA A 60 23.24 -0.21 -2.27
CA ALA A 60 23.88 0.46 -3.40
C ALA A 60 23.77 -0.37 -4.67
N HIS A 61 23.75 -1.71 -4.53
CA HIS A 61 23.57 -2.66 -5.63
C HIS A 61 22.40 -3.60 -5.27
N PRO A 62 21.15 -3.11 -5.38
CA PRO A 62 19.99 -3.88 -4.94
C PRO A 62 19.72 -5.08 -5.86
N ASP A 63 19.24 -6.17 -5.26
CA ASP A 63 18.81 -7.36 -5.98
C ASP A 63 17.37 -7.28 -6.50
N TYR A 64 16.61 -6.27 -6.06
CA TYR A 64 15.19 -6.08 -6.41
C TYR A 64 14.28 -7.23 -5.99
N VAL A 65 14.71 -7.99 -4.99
CA VAL A 65 13.92 -9.05 -4.33
C VAL A 65 13.76 -8.72 -2.85
N ASP A 66 14.88 -8.55 -2.14
CA ASP A 66 14.91 -8.22 -0.71
C ASP A 66 15.59 -6.88 -0.43
N SER A 67 16.22 -6.29 -1.43
CA SER A 67 16.90 -4.99 -1.32
C SER A 67 16.56 -4.09 -2.50
N TRP A 68 16.59 -2.79 -2.25
CA TRP A 68 16.03 -1.77 -3.14
C TRP A 68 16.91 -0.53 -3.14
N PRO A 69 16.82 0.31 -4.20
CA PRO A 69 17.41 1.64 -4.12
C PRO A 69 16.67 2.47 -3.05
N ARG A 70 17.29 3.56 -2.62
CA ARG A 70 16.65 4.47 -1.67
C ARG A 70 15.30 4.95 -2.23
N HIS A 71 14.25 4.82 -1.44
CA HIS A 71 12.90 5.22 -1.79
C HIS A 71 12.10 5.55 -0.54
N CYS A 72 11.10 6.40 -0.68
CA CYS A 72 10.16 6.76 0.38
C CYS A 72 10.86 7.15 1.68
N VAL A 73 11.94 7.93 1.56
CA VAL A 73 12.72 8.40 2.71
C VAL A 73 11.93 9.45 3.47
N ALA A 74 11.85 9.28 4.78
CA ALA A 74 11.12 10.17 5.68
C ALA A 74 11.54 11.63 5.47
N GLY A 75 10.56 12.53 5.36
CA GLY A 75 10.78 13.95 5.17
C GLY A 75 11.13 14.37 3.74
N THR A 76 11.13 13.45 2.77
CA THR A 76 11.36 13.77 1.36
C THR A 76 10.07 13.77 0.55
N GLY A 77 10.07 14.47 -0.59
CA GLY A 77 8.93 14.46 -1.51
C GLY A 77 8.63 13.08 -2.10
N GLY A 78 9.64 12.19 -2.17
CA GLY A 78 9.46 10.80 -2.62
C GLY A 78 8.54 9.99 -1.73
N ALA A 79 8.50 10.29 -0.44
CA ALA A 79 7.60 9.64 0.52
C ALA A 79 6.18 10.22 0.50
N ASP A 80 5.95 11.37 -0.09
CA ASP A 80 4.64 11.99 -0.16
C ASP A 80 3.71 11.20 -1.08
N PHE A 81 2.41 11.29 -0.82
CA PHE A 81 1.41 10.78 -1.75
C PHE A 81 1.57 11.47 -3.11
N HIS A 82 1.30 10.72 -4.18
CA HIS A 82 1.28 11.31 -5.51
C HIS A 82 0.31 12.50 -5.52
N PRO A 83 0.71 13.67 -6.07
CA PRO A 83 -0.09 14.89 -5.98
C PRO A 83 -1.45 14.79 -6.68
N ALA A 84 -1.60 13.88 -7.63
CA ALA A 84 -2.88 13.65 -8.30
C ALA A 84 -3.86 12.79 -7.49
N LEU A 85 -3.40 12.12 -6.41
CA LEU A 85 -4.29 11.34 -5.55
C LEU A 85 -5.18 12.28 -4.72
N ASP A 86 -6.49 12.02 -4.76
CA ASP A 86 -7.43 12.71 -3.87
C ASP A 86 -7.28 12.16 -2.44
N THR A 87 -6.69 12.95 -1.57
CA THR A 87 -6.45 12.59 -0.17
C THR A 87 -7.56 13.00 0.78
N ASP A 88 -8.52 13.80 0.33
CA ASP A 88 -9.60 14.31 1.20
C ASP A 88 -10.40 13.20 1.89
N PRO A 89 -10.74 12.06 1.25
CA PRO A 89 -11.46 10.99 1.91
C PRO A 89 -10.64 10.20 2.92
N ILE A 90 -9.30 10.33 2.93
CA ILE A 90 -8.41 9.53 3.78
C ILE A 90 -8.51 10.01 5.23
N GLU A 91 -8.98 9.12 6.11
CA GLU A 91 -9.20 9.43 7.53
C GLU A 91 -7.94 9.26 8.38
N ALA A 92 -7.07 8.33 8.02
CA ALA A 92 -5.83 8.04 8.74
C ALA A 92 -4.78 7.49 7.79
N VAL A 93 -3.51 7.77 8.10
CA VAL A 93 -2.35 7.27 7.35
C VAL A 93 -1.50 6.42 8.30
N PHE A 94 -1.17 5.21 7.86
CA PHE A 94 -0.37 4.26 8.63
C PHE A 94 1.04 4.20 8.05
N TYR A 95 2.02 4.56 8.85
CA TYR A 95 3.43 4.66 8.47
C TYR A 95 4.17 3.38 8.83
N LYS A 96 4.93 2.82 7.92
CA LYS A 96 5.67 1.57 8.10
C LYS A 96 7.11 1.66 7.60
N GLY A 97 7.97 0.74 8.07
CA GLY A 97 9.31 0.58 7.54
C GLY A 97 10.34 1.63 7.98
N ALA A 98 10.11 2.34 9.10
CA ALA A 98 11.04 3.39 9.55
C ALA A 98 12.45 2.85 9.80
N HIS A 99 12.59 1.73 10.49
CA HIS A 99 13.87 1.15 10.91
C HIS A 99 14.07 -0.31 10.50
N GLU A 100 13.16 -0.85 9.71
CA GLU A 100 13.22 -2.21 9.18
C GLU A 100 12.46 -2.33 7.88
N ALA A 101 12.68 -3.39 7.13
CA ALA A 101 11.88 -3.68 5.94
C ALA A 101 10.44 -4.01 6.36
N ALA A 102 9.46 -3.39 5.73
CA ALA A 102 8.06 -3.67 5.96
C ALA A 102 7.29 -3.54 4.65
N TYR A 103 6.44 -4.52 4.35
CA TYR A 103 5.63 -4.53 3.13
C TYR A 103 4.14 -4.39 3.43
N SER A 104 3.66 -5.05 4.48
CA SER A 104 2.25 -5.04 4.84
C SER A 104 1.85 -3.75 5.55
N GLY A 105 0.69 -3.18 5.15
CA GLY A 105 0.08 -2.06 5.84
C GLY A 105 -0.26 -2.36 7.31
N PHE A 106 -0.44 -3.64 7.65
CA PHE A 106 -0.71 -4.06 9.03
C PHE A 106 0.51 -3.97 9.95
N GLU A 107 1.69 -3.75 9.40
CA GLU A 107 2.88 -3.39 10.17
C GLU A 107 2.97 -1.89 10.49
N GLY A 108 2.08 -1.09 9.90
CA GLY A 108 2.06 0.36 10.06
C GLY A 108 1.28 0.83 11.29
N GLU A 109 1.60 2.05 11.69
CA GLU A 109 0.96 2.73 12.81
C GLU A 109 0.53 4.15 12.43
N SER A 110 -0.58 4.60 13.01
CA SER A 110 -1.04 5.99 12.96
C SER A 110 -1.25 6.45 14.38
N ASP A 111 -0.51 7.47 14.81
CA ASP A 111 -0.54 7.98 16.19
C ASP A 111 -0.38 6.87 17.25
N GLY A 112 0.51 5.89 16.96
CA GLY A 112 0.77 4.77 17.87
C GLY A 112 -0.24 3.63 17.82
N VAL A 113 -1.25 3.72 16.94
CA VAL A 113 -2.29 2.69 16.80
C VAL A 113 -2.03 1.88 15.52
N ARG A 114 -1.97 0.57 15.65
CA ARG A 114 -1.78 -0.33 14.51
C ARG A 114 -3.06 -0.44 13.69
N LEU A 115 -2.91 -0.74 12.39
CA LEU A 115 -4.03 -0.76 11.44
C LEU A 115 -5.15 -1.72 11.85
N ALA A 116 -4.83 -2.94 12.27
CA ALA A 116 -5.85 -3.91 12.68
C ALA A 116 -6.67 -3.40 13.88
N GLU A 117 -5.99 -2.82 14.87
CA GLU A 117 -6.63 -2.24 16.04
C GLU A 117 -7.54 -1.06 15.67
N TRP A 118 -7.06 -0.18 14.80
CA TRP A 118 -7.83 0.97 14.32
C TRP A 118 -9.12 0.53 13.62
N LEU A 119 -9.01 -0.47 12.75
CA LEU A 119 -10.16 -1.02 12.01
C LEU A 119 -11.17 -1.69 12.96
N ARG A 120 -10.70 -2.52 13.87
CA ARG A 120 -11.57 -3.21 14.84
C ARG A 120 -12.30 -2.27 15.77
N ALA A 121 -11.63 -1.20 16.21
CA ALA A 121 -12.23 -0.19 17.07
C ALA A 121 -13.42 0.51 16.40
N ARG A 122 -13.49 0.51 15.07
CA ARG A 122 -14.56 1.12 14.28
C ARG A 122 -15.57 0.12 13.73
N GLY A 123 -15.44 -1.15 14.10
CA GLY A 123 -16.38 -2.19 13.66
C GLY A 123 -16.17 -2.66 12.23
N VAL A 124 -15.02 -2.40 11.64
CA VAL A 124 -14.69 -2.87 10.28
C VAL A 124 -14.45 -4.38 10.32
N ASP A 125 -15.08 -5.10 9.41
CA ASP A 125 -14.94 -6.55 9.23
C ASP A 125 -14.58 -6.95 7.79
N GLU A 126 -14.74 -6.03 6.84
CA GLU A 126 -14.40 -6.22 5.43
C GLU A 126 -13.43 -5.15 4.96
N VAL A 127 -12.42 -5.55 4.19
CA VAL A 127 -11.47 -4.62 3.58
C VAL A 127 -11.32 -4.88 2.09
N ASP A 128 -11.30 -3.80 1.30
CA ASP A 128 -10.90 -3.81 -0.10
C ASP A 128 -9.54 -3.12 -0.18
N ILE A 129 -8.62 -3.67 -0.97
CA ILE A 129 -7.23 -3.23 -1.06
C ILE A 129 -6.94 -2.77 -2.49
N VAL A 130 -6.38 -1.58 -2.59
CA VAL A 130 -5.90 -0.97 -3.84
C VAL A 130 -4.51 -0.40 -3.63
N GLY A 131 -3.81 -0.05 -4.70
CA GLY A 131 -2.53 0.66 -4.62
C GLY A 131 -1.35 -0.09 -5.23
N ILE A 132 -0.17 0.07 -4.62
CA ILE A 132 1.13 -0.32 -5.17
C ILE A 132 1.96 -1.03 -4.09
N ALA A 133 2.73 -2.05 -4.39
CA ALA A 133 2.78 -2.82 -5.62
C ALA A 133 2.00 -4.12 -5.44
N THR A 134 1.37 -4.61 -6.50
CA THR A 134 0.56 -5.84 -6.47
C THR A 134 1.35 -7.02 -5.90
N ASP A 135 2.60 -7.17 -6.32
CA ASP A 135 3.48 -8.29 -6.00
C ASP A 135 4.21 -8.16 -4.64
N TYR A 136 4.09 -7.05 -3.95
CA TYR A 136 4.74 -6.82 -2.65
C TYR A 136 3.78 -6.25 -1.60
N CYS A 137 3.67 -4.94 -1.49
CA CYS A 137 2.89 -4.30 -0.41
C CYS A 137 1.41 -4.66 -0.45
N VAL A 138 0.81 -4.73 -1.63
CA VAL A 138 -0.59 -5.14 -1.80
C VAL A 138 -0.77 -6.60 -1.38
N ARG A 139 0.08 -7.50 -1.90
CA ARG A 139 0.04 -8.93 -1.56
C ARG A 139 0.19 -9.17 -0.07
N GLU A 140 1.21 -8.57 0.55
CA GLU A 140 1.48 -8.77 1.99
C GLU A 140 0.38 -8.17 2.86
N THR A 141 -0.18 -7.02 2.46
CA THR A 141 -1.32 -6.42 3.14
C THR A 141 -2.55 -7.33 3.07
N ALA A 142 -2.82 -7.91 1.90
CA ALA A 142 -3.93 -8.84 1.73
C ALA A 142 -3.76 -10.10 2.58
N ALA A 143 -2.54 -10.67 2.61
CA ALA A 143 -2.25 -11.85 3.41
C ALA A 143 -2.46 -11.59 4.90
N ASP A 144 -1.99 -10.46 5.40
CA ASP A 144 -2.16 -10.08 6.80
C ASP A 144 -3.62 -9.75 7.13
N ALA A 145 -4.35 -9.12 6.21
CA ALA A 145 -5.79 -8.88 6.40
C ALA A 145 -6.55 -10.19 6.64
N VAL A 146 -6.25 -11.22 5.86
CA VAL A 146 -6.85 -12.55 6.05
C VAL A 146 -6.45 -13.15 7.40
N ARG A 147 -5.17 -13.08 7.75
CA ARG A 147 -4.68 -13.59 9.04
C ARG A 147 -5.33 -12.87 10.24
N GLU A 148 -5.58 -11.58 10.09
CA GLU A 148 -6.24 -10.77 11.13
C GLU A 148 -7.75 -10.96 11.19
N GLY A 149 -8.32 -11.79 10.31
CA GLY A 149 -9.73 -12.16 10.34
C GLY A 149 -10.66 -11.26 9.53
N PHE A 150 -10.12 -10.35 8.71
CA PHE A 150 -10.95 -9.52 7.83
C PHE A 150 -11.37 -10.28 6.57
N THR A 151 -12.61 -10.10 6.14
CA THR A 151 -13.04 -10.49 4.80
C THR A 151 -12.33 -9.58 3.81
N THR A 152 -11.49 -10.14 2.95
CA THR A 152 -10.52 -9.38 2.15
C THR A 152 -10.79 -9.53 0.67
N ARG A 153 -10.77 -8.40 -0.03
CA ARG A 153 -10.83 -8.35 -1.49
C ARG A 153 -9.76 -7.41 -2.02
N VAL A 154 -9.03 -7.85 -3.03
CA VAL A 154 -8.07 -7.00 -3.76
C VAL A 154 -8.70 -6.58 -5.07
N LEU A 155 -8.80 -5.27 -5.30
CA LEU A 155 -9.29 -4.72 -6.55
C LEU A 155 -8.12 -4.64 -7.54
N VAL A 156 -7.85 -5.74 -8.22
CA VAL A 156 -6.64 -5.95 -9.04
C VAL A 156 -6.46 -4.86 -10.09
N ASP A 157 -7.54 -4.40 -10.71
CA ASP A 157 -7.51 -3.34 -11.73
C ASP A 157 -7.11 -1.98 -11.15
N LEU A 158 -7.13 -1.83 -9.83
CA LEU A 158 -6.69 -0.65 -9.10
C LEU A 158 -5.36 -0.89 -8.39
N THR A 159 -4.55 -1.81 -8.90
CA THR A 159 -3.18 -2.08 -8.43
C THR A 159 -2.21 -2.08 -9.60
N ALA A 160 -0.93 -1.84 -9.30
CA ALA A 160 0.16 -1.92 -10.27
C ALA A 160 1.30 -2.75 -9.70
N GLY A 161 1.81 -3.70 -10.47
CA GLY A 161 2.86 -4.62 -10.04
C GLY A 161 4.26 -4.15 -10.43
N GLY A 162 5.27 -4.51 -9.62
CA GLY A 162 6.66 -4.15 -9.83
C GLY A 162 7.31 -4.87 -11.01
N ALA A 163 7.02 -6.17 -11.17
CA ALA A 163 7.54 -6.97 -12.29
C ALA A 163 6.46 -7.93 -12.79
N PRO A 164 6.39 -8.20 -14.11
CA PRO A 164 5.34 -9.08 -14.67
C PRO A 164 5.30 -10.47 -14.05
N GLY A 165 6.44 -11.13 -13.90
CA GLY A 165 6.51 -12.50 -13.37
C GLY A 165 6.11 -12.58 -11.90
N SER A 166 6.64 -11.71 -11.04
CA SER A 166 6.29 -11.69 -9.62
C SER A 166 4.86 -11.20 -9.39
N THR A 167 4.35 -10.31 -10.24
CA THR A 167 2.96 -9.87 -10.19
C THR A 167 2.00 -11.04 -10.50
N GLU A 168 2.25 -11.79 -11.55
CA GLU A 168 1.45 -12.96 -11.92
C GLU A 168 1.43 -14.00 -10.81
N LYS A 169 2.60 -14.30 -10.23
CA LYS A 169 2.73 -15.21 -9.10
C LYS A 169 1.93 -14.72 -7.88
N ALA A 170 2.02 -13.44 -7.56
CA ALA A 170 1.28 -12.84 -6.45
C ALA A 170 -0.24 -12.92 -6.65
N LEU A 171 -0.72 -12.68 -7.87
CA LEU A 171 -2.14 -12.80 -8.21
C LEU A 171 -2.63 -14.24 -8.03
N ASP A 172 -1.84 -15.23 -8.44
CA ASP A 172 -2.18 -16.64 -8.27
C ASP A 172 -2.23 -17.02 -6.78
N GLU A 173 -1.27 -16.57 -5.98
CA GLU A 173 -1.27 -16.78 -4.52
C GLU A 173 -2.51 -16.15 -3.86
N MET A 174 -2.87 -14.94 -4.25
CA MET A 174 -4.04 -14.25 -3.69
C MET A 174 -5.36 -14.92 -4.06
N ARG A 175 -5.46 -15.49 -5.27
CA ARG A 175 -6.66 -16.23 -5.70
C ARG A 175 -6.87 -17.52 -4.90
N GLY A 176 -5.80 -18.11 -4.38
CA GLY A 176 -5.86 -19.33 -3.57
C GLY A 176 -6.26 -19.11 -2.12
N ARG A 177 -6.64 -17.89 -1.73
CA ARG A 177 -6.92 -17.53 -0.32
C ARG A 177 -8.37 -17.08 -0.06
#